data_19849c320c735ccbbc24734ce35a3510
#
_entry.id   19849c320c735ccbbc24734ce35a3510
#
_cell.length_a   1.000
_cell.length_b   1.000
_cell.length_c   1.000
_cell.angle_alpha   90.00
_cell.angle_beta   90.00
_cell.angle_gamma   90.00
#
_symmetry.space_group_name_H-M   'P 1'
#
loop_
_entity.id
_entity.type
_entity.pdbx_description
1 polymer ?
#
loop_
_entity_poly.entity_id
_entity_poly.type
_entity_poly.pdbx_seq_one_letter_code
_entity_poly.pdbx_strand_id
1 'polypeptide(L)'
;TKQAHAAREVILCAGAIGTPQLLQLSGIGPRKVLEQSGVEVRHDLPGVGENLQDHLEIYFQIRCKKPVTLNSKLGLISKGLIGMR
;
A
#
# COMPACT_ATOMS: atom_id res chain seq x y z
N THR A 1 1.93 -25.86 8.91
CA THR A 1 2.73 -24.68 9.30
C THR A 1 4.19 -24.99 8.99
N LYS A 2 4.88 -24.07 8.29
CA LYS A 2 6.33 -24.19 8.04
C LYS A 2 7.05 -23.26 9.02
N GLN A 3 8.17 -23.72 9.58
CA GLN A 3 9.01 -22.92 10.46
C GLN A 3 10.33 -22.60 9.76
N ALA A 4 10.83 -21.39 9.93
CA ALA A 4 12.14 -20.96 9.48
C ALA A 4 12.86 -20.26 10.65
N HIS A 5 14.16 -20.50 10.78
CA HIS A 5 14.98 -19.90 11.82
C HIS A 5 15.99 -18.94 11.17
N ALA A 6 16.03 -17.71 11.64
CA ALA A 6 17.01 -16.72 11.21
C ALA A 6 18.22 -16.75 12.13
N ALA A 7 19.43 -16.72 11.56
CA ALA A 7 20.67 -16.71 12.34
C ALA A 7 21.00 -15.33 12.93
N ARG A 8 20.45 -14.24 12.39
CA ARG A 8 20.71 -12.87 12.85
C ARG A 8 19.43 -12.09 13.05
N GLU A 9 18.63 -11.89 12.00
CA GLU A 9 17.47 -10.99 12.01
C GLU A 9 16.40 -11.47 11.02
N VAL A 10 15.19 -10.95 11.21
CA VAL A 10 14.08 -11.06 10.26
C VAL A 10 13.70 -9.67 9.78
N ILE A 11 13.69 -9.46 8.48
CA ILE A 11 13.37 -8.16 7.87
C ILE A 11 11.94 -8.21 7.34
N LEU A 12 11.08 -7.28 7.79
CA LEU A 12 9.69 -7.15 7.35
C LEU A 12 9.58 -6.03 6.30
N CYS A 13 9.16 -6.39 5.09
CA CYS A 13 9.00 -5.48 3.96
C CYS A 13 7.61 -5.62 3.31
N ALA A 14 6.54 -5.66 4.13
CA ALA A 14 5.17 -5.89 3.66
C ALA A 14 4.37 -4.60 3.38
N GLY A 15 5.03 -3.45 3.35
CA GLY A 15 4.41 -2.15 3.11
C GLY A 15 3.74 -1.54 4.34
N ALA A 16 3.12 -0.38 4.16
CA ALA A 16 2.59 0.45 5.24
C ALA A 16 1.41 -0.21 6.00
N ILE A 17 0.69 -1.11 5.37
CA ILE A 17 -0.43 -1.86 5.98
C ILE A 17 0.03 -3.24 6.43
N GLY A 18 0.71 -3.97 5.55
CA GLY A 18 1.09 -5.36 5.80
C GLY A 18 2.13 -5.53 6.91
N THR A 19 3.09 -4.61 7.03
CA THR A 19 4.11 -4.68 8.10
C THR A 19 3.51 -4.51 9.50
N PRO A 20 2.67 -3.47 9.78
CA PRO A 20 1.96 -3.39 11.05
C PRO A 20 1.07 -4.59 11.35
N GLN A 21 0.37 -5.12 10.35
CA GLN A 21 -0.45 -6.30 10.50
C GLN A 21 0.38 -7.53 10.94
N LEU A 22 1.51 -7.79 10.30
CA LEU A 22 2.40 -8.89 10.65
C LEU A 22 2.97 -8.73 12.07
N LEU A 23 3.35 -7.51 12.46
CA LEU A 23 3.80 -7.22 13.81
C LEU A 23 2.71 -7.49 14.84
N GLN A 24 1.51 -6.98 14.63
CA GLN A 24 0.38 -7.19 15.54
C GLN A 24 -0.01 -8.66 15.67
N LEU A 25 -0.09 -9.40 14.55
CA LEU A 25 -0.31 -10.85 14.58
C LEU A 25 0.79 -11.62 15.30
N SER A 26 2.00 -11.04 15.37
CA SER A 26 3.13 -11.60 16.11
C SER A 26 3.15 -11.19 17.58
N GLY A 27 2.15 -10.44 18.06
CA GLY A 27 2.05 -9.95 19.43
C GLY A 27 2.86 -8.68 19.69
N ILE A 28 3.25 -7.94 18.65
CA ILE A 28 4.01 -6.68 18.75
C ILE A 28 3.12 -5.52 18.29
N GLY A 29 2.72 -4.64 19.20
CA GLY A 29 1.81 -3.54 18.87
C GLY A 29 1.18 -2.92 20.09
N PRO A 30 0.19 -2.03 19.90
CA PRO A 30 -0.54 -1.43 21.01
C PRO A 30 -1.26 -2.50 21.84
N ARG A 31 -0.94 -2.61 23.11
CA ARG A 31 -1.50 -3.61 24.03
C ARG A 31 -3.01 -3.74 23.92
N LYS A 32 -3.70 -2.61 23.99
CA LYS A 32 -5.17 -2.58 23.94
C LYS A 32 -5.74 -3.20 22.65
N VAL A 33 -5.10 -2.94 21.52
CA VAL A 33 -5.52 -3.48 20.21
C VAL A 33 -5.29 -4.99 20.16
N LEU A 34 -4.15 -5.45 20.64
CA LEU A 34 -3.79 -6.86 20.70
C LEU A 34 -4.76 -7.64 21.58
N GLU A 35 -5.01 -7.16 22.79
CA GLU A 35 -5.93 -7.79 23.74
C GLU A 35 -7.36 -7.86 23.20
N GLN A 36 -7.86 -6.78 22.58
CA GLN A 36 -9.19 -6.77 21.94
C GLN A 36 -9.29 -7.75 20.75
N SER A 37 -8.16 -8.01 20.08
CA SER A 37 -8.08 -8.96 18.97
C SER A 37 -7.79 -10.40 19.42
N GLY A 38 -7.67 -10.66 20.70
CA GLY A 38 -7.35 -11.97 21.26
C GLY A 38 -5.92 -12.43 20.98
N VAL A 39 -5.02 -11.49 20.69
CA VAL A 39 -3.60 -11.76 20.44
C VAL A 39 -2.80 -11.56 21.73
N GLU A 40 -1.96 -12.55 22.06
CA GLU A 40 -1.06 -12.46 23.19
C GLU A 40 -0.05 -11.33 23.02
N VAL A 41 0.04 -10.44 24.01
CA VAL A 41 0.98 -9.30 23.97
C VAL A 41 2.39 -9.77 24.32
N ARG A 42 3.26 -9.80 23.32
CA ARG A 42 4.69 -10.10 23.49
C ARG A 42 5.53 -8.85 23.71
N HIS A 43 5.19 -7.79 22.98
CA HIS A 43 5.87 -6.50 23.12
C HIS A 43 4.87 -5.37 22.88
N ASP A 44 4.71 -4.51 23.90
CA ASP A 44 3.85 -3.34 23.81
C ASP A 44 4.57 -2.23 23.04
N LEU A 45 4.12 -1.97 21.83
CA LEU A 45 4.70 -0.96 20.93
C LEU A 45 3.58 -0.07 20.36
N PRO A 46 3.21 1.02 21.05
CA PRO A 46 2.03 1.82 20.74
C PRO A 46 2.01 2.44 19.34
N GLY A 47 3.18 2.68 18.74
CA GLY A 47 3.28 3.28 17.40
C GLY A 47 2.97 2.35 16.24
N VAL A 48 2.81 1.05 16.48
CA VAL A 48 2.55 0.09 15.39
C VAL A 48 1.12 0.24 14.86
N GLY A 49 1.01 0.62 13.59
CA GLY A 49 -0.27 0.85 12.91
C GLY A 49 -0.85 2.25 13.10
N GLU A 50 -0.13 3.12 13.81
CA GLU A 50 -0.51 4.52 13.99
C GLU A 50 0.09 5.43 12.92
N ASN A 51 -0.46 6.64 12.79
CA ASN A 51 0.04 7.72 11.93
C ASN A 51 0.17 7.36 10.44
N LEU A 52 -0.70 6.49 9.93
CA LEU A 52 -0.77 6.23 8.49
C LEU A 52 -1.10 7.54 7.75
N GLN A 53 -0.28 7.87 6.76
CA GLN A 53 -0.47 9.04 5.91
C GLN A 53 -0.52 8.60 4.45
N ASP A 54 -1.37 9.27 3.68
CA ASP A 54 -1.48 9.08 2.25
C ASP A 54 -1.50 10.43 1.54
N HIS A 55 -1.27 10.44 0.24
CA HIS A 55 -1.31 11.64 -0.57
C HIS A 55 -2.72 12.18 -0.69
N LEU A 56 -2.89 13.49 -0.47
CA LEU A 56 -4.12 14.17 -0.84
C LEU A 56 -4.11 14.43 -2.35
N GLU A 57 -4.98 13.76 -3.08
CA GLU A 57 -5.11 13.94 -4.52
C GLU A 57 -6.44 14.60 -4.87
N ILE A 58 -6.38 15.57 -5.77
CA ILE A 58 -7.56 16.24 -6.33
C ILE A 58 -7.50 16.10 -7.85
N TYR A 59 -8.47 15.41 -8.43
CA TYR A 59 -8.57 15.24 -9.88
C TYR A 59 -9.46 16.30 -10.50
N PHE A 60 -8.89 17.12 -11.39
CA PHE A 60 -9.65 18.04 -12.23
C PHE A 60 -9.73 17.50 -13.64
N GLN A 61 -10.95 17.28 -14.13
CA GLN A 61 -11.19 16.91 -15.51
C GLN A 61 -11.78 18.11 -16.25
N ILE A 62 -11.05 18.59 -17.25
CA ILE A 62 -11.48 19.70 -18.11
C ILE A 62 -11.71 19.17 -19.51
N ARG A 63 -12.93 19.41 -20.07
CA ARG A 63 -13.24 19.05 -21.44
C ARG A 63 -12.68 20.11 -22.39
N CYS A 64 -11.76 19.69 -23.26
CA CYS A 64 -11.27 20.56 -24.33
C CYS A 64 -12.34 20.77 -25.40
N LYS A 65 -12.60 22.02 -25.76
CA LYS A 65 -13.52 22.38 -26.86
C LYS A 65 -12.94 22.10 -28.25
N LYS A 66 -11.60 22.07 -28.36
CA LYS A 66 -10.87 21.75 -29.61
C LYS A 66 -10.22 20.36 -29.51
N PRO A 67 -10.05 19.63 -30.61
CA PRO A 67 -9.47 18.27 -30.62
C PRO A 67 -7.94 18.32 -30.50
N VAL A 68 -7.43 18.94 -29.41
CA VAL A 68 -5.99 19.12 -29.15
C VAL A 68 -5.40 18.05 -28.23
N THR A 69 -6.22 17.12 -27.75
CA THR A 69 -5.79 16.05 -26.83
C THR A 69 -5.57 14.73 -27.56
N LEU A 70 -4.79 13.85 -26.97
CA LEU A 70 -4.60 12.48 -27.48
C LEU A 70 -5.90 11.68 -27.62
N ASN A 71 -6.94 12.02 -26.84
CA ASN A 71 -8.25 11.35 -26.92
C ASN A 71 -8.90 11.47 -28.30
N SER A 72 -8.66 12.55 -29.04
CA SER A 72 -9.13 12.71 -30.41
C SER A 72 -8.43 11.79 -31.42
N LYS A 73 -7.29 11.18 -31.02
CA LYS A 73 -6.44 10.30 -31.84
C LYS A 73 -6.46 8.84 -31.39
N LEU A 74 -7.44 8.46 -30.57
CA LEU A 74 -7.58 7.08 -30.08
C LEU A 74 -8.27 6.12 -31.07
N GLY A 75 -8.48 6.50 -32.33
CA GLY A 75 -8.91 5.59 -33.40
C GLY A 75 -7.90 4.46 -33.61
N LEU A 76 -8.39 3.31 -34.17
CA LEU A 76 -7.58 2.10 -34.32
C LEU A 76 -6.26 2.35 -35.10
N ILE A 77 -6.30 3.16 -36.14
CA ILE A 77 -5.14 3.51 -36.99
C ILE A 77 -4.15 4.40 -36.25
N SER A 78 -4.66 5.36 -35.48
CA SER A 78 -3.82 6.29 -34.71
C SER A 78 -3.11 5.60 -33.52
N LYS A 79 -3.71 4.57 -32.94
CA LYS A 79 -3.08 3.75 -31.89
C LYS A 79 -1.87 2.99 -32.43
N GLY A 80 -1.95 2.44 -33.64
CA GLY A 80 -0.82 1.77 -34.29
C GLY A 80 0.36 2.72 -34.54
N LEU A 81 0.08 3.95 -35.01
CA LEU A 81 1.12 4.95 -35.28
C LEU A 81 1.78 5.52 -34.00
N ILE A 82 1.04 5.63 -32.90
CA ILE A 82 1.59 6.10 -31.60
C ILE A 82 2.46 5.03 -30.95
N GLY A 83 2.13 3.74 -31.13
CA GLY A 83 2.90 2.61 -30.59
C GLY A 83 4.20 2.30 -31.34
N MET A 84 4.42 2.90 -32.51
CA MET A 84 5.63 2.72 -33.36
C MET A 84 6.70 3.80 -33.16
N ARG A 85 6.54 4.70 -32.24
CA ARG A 85 7.55 5.74 -31.85
C ARG A 85 8.14 5.36 -30.47
#